data_6f7c7601f28c3fba0a66d7cff6248cb9
#
_entry.id   6f7c7601f28c3fba0a66d7cff6248cb9
#
_cell.length_a   1.000
_cell.length_b   1.000
_cell.length_c   1.000
_cell.angle_alpha   90.00
_cell.angle_beta   90.00
_cell.angle_gamma   90.00
#
_symmetry.space_group_name_H-M   'P 1'
#
loop_
_entity.id
_entity.type
_entity.pdbx_description
1 polymer ?
#
loop_
_entity_poly.entity_id
_entity_poly.type
_entity_poly.pdbx_seq_one_letter_code
_entity_poly.pdbx_strand_id
1 'polypeptide(L)'
;NNCVLISLINASSPMAFDGTMLGALKVYARNNQATVVTPFIVAGAMAPVTAAGVAAQSLAEGMAGMALTQLIRPGAPIVYGNFVTAMSMKSGAPTFGTPEAGHMMNISGALARRLGVPFRSGGGFNGAKMPDAQAGYEAANTIQATINSSVNFNLHTAGWLEGGLCMS
;
A
#
# COMPACT_ATOMS: atom_id res chain seq x y z
N ASN A 1 11.19 -8.47 24.04
CA ASN A 1 11.90 -7.54 23.15
C ASN A 1 10.97 -6.36 22.83
N ASN A 2 11.49 -5.14 22.92
CA ASN A 2 10.76 -3.96 22.49
C ASN A 2 10.75 -3.89 20.95
N CYS A 3 9.65 -3.38 20.38
CA CYS A 3 9.58 -3.10 18.95
C CYS A 3 10.39 -1.83 18.65
N VAL A 4 11.45 -1.97 17.87
CA VAL A 4 12.35 -0.87 17.49
C VAL A 4 12.61 -0.81 15.99
N LEU A 5 12.14 -1.81 15.24
CA LEU A 5 12.29 -1.90 13.80
C LEU A 5 10.92 -2.10 13.14
N ILE A 6 10.80 -1.59 11.93
CA ILE A 6 9.66 -1.82 11.06
C ILE A 6 10.15 -2.37 9.72
N SER A 7 9.52 -3.41 9.25
CA SER A 7 9.74 -3.97 7.91
C SER A 7 8.52 -3.77 7.03
N LEU A 8 8.71 -3.87 5.74
CA LEU A 8 7.63 -3.92 4.78
C LEU A 8 7.77 -5.17 3.93
N ILE A 9 6.70 -5.93 3.82
CA ILE A 9 6.58 -7.04 2.88
C ILE A 9 5.42 -6.80 1.92
N ASN A 10 5.60 -7.19 0.68
CA ASN A 10 4.54 -7.13 -0.32
C ASN A 10 3.89 -8.50 -0.50
N ALA A 11 2.58 -8.50 -0.74
CA ALA A 11 1.95 -9.63 -1.40
C ALA A 11 2.31 -9.60 -2.89
N SER A 12 2.55 -10.76 -3.46
CA SER A 12 2.74 -10.94 -4.91
C SER A 12 1.36 -11.10 -5.54
N SER A 13 0.64 -9.98 -5.66
CA SER A 13 -0.74 -9.98 -6.16
C SER A 13 -0.84 -10.54 -7.59
N PRO A 14 -1.85 -11.34 -7.91
CA PRO A 14 -3.00 -11.66 -7.08
C PRO A 14 -2.76 -12.85 -6.12
N MET A 15 -3.18 -12.70 -4.87
CA MET A 15 -3.41 -13.75 -3.89
C MET A 15 -2.20 -14.66 -3.57
N ALA A 16 -0.98 -14.18 -3.70
CA ALA A 16 0.24 -14.95 -3.44
C ALA A 16 1.24 -14.20 -2.57
N PHE A 17 2.12 -14.95 -1.90
CA PHE A 17 3.31 -14.43 -1.22
C PHE A 17 4.52 -15.27 -1.62
N ASP A 18 5.63 -14.64 -1.89
CA ASP A 18 6.87 -15.35 -2.15
C ASP A 18 7.59 -15.79 -0.86
N GLY A 19 8.48 -16.75 -0.99
CA GLY A 19 9.19 -17.32 0.15
C GLY A 19 10.13 -16.34 0.86
N THR A 20 10.70 -15.37 0.16
CA THR A 20 11.58 -14.34 0.72
C THR A 20 10.80 -13.40 1.62
N MET A 21 9.66 -12.90 1.13
CA MET A 21 8.76 -12.01 1.89
C MET A 21 8.20 -12.72 3.13
N LEU A 22 7.75 -13.98 2.99
CA LEU A 22 7.29 -14.77 4.13
C LEU A 22 8.42 -15.09 5.12
N GLY A 23 9.63 -15.32 4.62
CA GLY A 23 10.82 -15.50 5.46
C GLY A 23 11.12 -14.27 6.30
N ALA A 24 11.09 -13.08 5.70
CA ALA A 24 11.26 -11.81 6.39
C ALA A 24 10.17 -11.61 7.46
N LEU A 25 8.88 -11.79 7.09
CA LEU A 25 7.77 -11.70 8.04
C LEU A 25 7.98 -12.61 9.26
N LYS A 26 8.41 -13.86 9.03
CA LYS A 26 8.69 -14.81 10.12
C LYS A 26 9.77 -14.29 11.08
N VAL A 27 10.84 -13.74 10.54
CA VAL A 27 11.95 -13.21 11.36
C VAL A 27 11.48 -12.02 12.20
N TYR A 28 10.80 -11.06 11.59
CA TYR A 28 10.29 -9.88 12.30
C TYR A 28 9.26 -10.25 13.36
N ALA A 29 8.28 -11.10 13.02
CA ALA A 29 7.27 -11.54 13.98
C ALA A 29 7.87 -12.25 15.19
N ARG A 30 8.80 -13.20 14.98
CA ARG A 30 9.49 -13.92 16.07
C ARG A 30 10.25 -13.00 17.02
N ASN A 31 10.81 -11.92 16.50
CA ASN A 31 11.58 -10.95 17.28
C ASN A 31 10.73 -9.78 17.79
N ASN A 32 9.41 -9.85 17.69
CA ASN A 32 8.48 -8.79 18.11
C ASN A 32 8.73 -7.44 17.41
N GLN A 33 9.12 -7.49 16.14
CA GLN A 33 9.31 -6.29 15.34
C GLN A 33 8.12 -6.07 14.42
N ALA A 34 7.82 -4.81 14.11
CA ALA A 34 6.65 -4.46 13.31
C ALA A 34 6.83 -4.88 11.85
N THR A 35 5.75 -5.41 11.27
CA THR A 35 5.70 -5.72 9.85
C THR A 35 4.52 -5.01 9.19
N VAL A 36 4.79 -4.25 8.14
CA VAL A 36 3.77 -3.72 7.24
C VAL A 36 3.50 -4.75 6.16
N VAL A 37 2.29 -5.27 6.11
CA VAL A 37 1.86 -6.18 5.04
C VAL A 37 1.16 -5.37 3.98
N THR A 38 1.78 -5.22 2.82
CA THR A 38 1.31 -4.35 1.75
C THR A 38 1.03 -5.13 0.47
N PRO A 39 -0.22 -5.34 0.08
CA PRO A 39 -0.54 -5.71 -1.28
C PRO A 39 -0.11 -4.61 -2.26
N PHE A 40 0.56 -5.01 -3.35
CA PHE A 40 0.86 -4.13 -4.46
C PHE A 40 -0.05 -4.51 -5.62
N ILE A 41 -0.99 -3.63 -5.96
CA ILE A 41 -2.06 -3.96 -6.90
C ILE A 41 -2.19 -2.89 -7.98
N VAL A 42 -2.14 -3.33 -9.21
CA VAL A 42 -2.55 -2.54 -10.38
C VAL A 42 -3.95 -2.99 -10.77
N ALA A 43 -4.96 -2.17 -10.48
CA ALA A 43 -6.35 -2.48 -10.79
C ALA A 43 -6.55 -2.68 -12.30
N GLY A 44 -7.24 -3.74 -12.66
CA GLY A 44 -7.43 -4.16 -14.05
C GLY A 44 -6.36 -5.07 -14.62
N ALA A 45 -5.19 -5.21 -13.95
CA ALA A 45 -4.13 -6.13 -14.34
C ALA A 45 -3.88 -7.22 -13.28
N MET A 46 -3.86 -6.85 -12.00
CA MET A 46 -3.54 -7.74 -10.87
C MET A 46 -4.74 -7.96 -9.95
N ALA A 47 -5.84 -7.29 -10.20
CA ALA A 47 -7.10 -7.37 -9.47
C ALA A 47 -8.27 -6.97 -10.41
N PRO A 48 -9.52 -7.19 -9.99
CA PRO A 48 -10.67 -6.64 -10.70
C PRO A 48 -10.51 -5.14 -10.94
N VAL A 49 -11.17 -4.61 -11.98
CA VAL A 49 -11.11 -3.18 -12.30
C VAL A 49 -11.99 -2.33 -11.36
N THR A 50 -12.96 -2.96 -10.71
CA THR A 50 -13.91 -2.25 -9.83
C THR A 50 -13.30 -1.93 -8.48
N ALA A 51 -13.61 -0.76 -7.94
CA ALA A 51 -13.15 -0.32 -6.63
C ALA A 51 -13.43 -1.33 -5.50
N ALA A 52 -14.64 -1.89 -5.48
CA ALA A 52 -15.03 -2.88 -4.50
C ALA A 52 -14.21 -4.18 -4.62
N GLY A 53 -13.99 -4.66 -5.85
CA GLY A 53 -13.19 -5.86 -6.11
C GLY A 53 -11.75 -5.70 -5.70
N VAL A 54 -11.13 -4.55 -6.03
CA VAL A 54 -9.76 -4.23 -5.60
C VAL A 54 -9.68 -4.14 -4.07
N ALA A 55 -10.62 -3.47 -3.44
CA ALA A 55 -10.63 -3.33 -1.99
C ALA A 55 -10.77 -4.69 -1.28
N ALA A 56 -11.65 -5.56 -1.79
CA ALA A 56 -11.84 -6.90 -1.25
C ALA A 56 -10.55 -7.75 -1.38
N GLN A 57 -9.92 -7.73 -2.55
CA GLN A 57 -8.67 -8.47 -2.76
C GLN A 57 -7.53 -7.92 -1.90
N SER A 58 -7.33 -6.60 -1.90
CA SER A 58 -6.29 -5.96 -1.09
C SER A 58 -6.47 -6.28 0.40
N LEU A 59 -7.71 -6.25 0.90
CA LEU A 59 -7.99 -6.61 2.28
C LEU A 59 -7.71 -8.09 2.55
N ALA A 60 -8.13 -8.99 1.66
CA ALA A 60 -7.90 -10.43 1.81
C ALA A 60 -6.40 -10.77 1.86
N GLU A 61 -5.61 -10.22 0.94
CA GLU A 61 -4.16 -10.41 0.92
C GLU A 61 -3.51 -9.83 2.20
N GLY A 62 -3.88 -8.60 2.59
CA GLY A 62 -3.39 -8.00 3.83
C GLY A 62 -3.72 -8.82 5.06
N MET A 63 -4.98 -9.28 5.18
CA MET A 63 -5.43 -10.13 6.30
C MET A 63 -4.71 -11.47 6.36
N ALA A 64 -4.39 -12.09 5.23
CA ALA A 64 -3.64 -13.34 5.20
C ALA A 64 -2.24 -13.19 5.83
N GLY A 65 -1.51 -12.12 5.48
CA GLY A 65 -0.21 -11.83 6.10
C GLY A 65 -0.31 -11.43 7.56
N MET A 66 -1.35 -10.66 7.93
CA MET A 66 -1.61 -10.31 9.33
C MET A 66 -1.92 -11.56 10.17
N ALA A 67 -2.78 -12.45 9.66
CA ALA A 67 -3.11 -13.70 10.34
C ALA A 67 -1.87 -14.58 10.53
N LEU A 68 -1.05 -14.74 9.49
CA LEU A 68 0.21 -15.49 9.60
C LEU A 68 1.14 -14.89 10.66
N THR A 69 1.23 -13.57 10.75
CA THR A 69 2.04 -12.89 11.77
C THR A 69 1.57 -13.27 13.17
N GLN A 70 0.26 -13.26 13.43
CA GLN A 70 -0.31 -13.61 14.72
C GLN A 70 -0.19 -15.12 15.03
N LEU A 71 -0.23 -15.99 14.02
CA LEU A 71 0.03 -17.42 14.19
C LEU A 71 1.49 -17.73 14.58
N ILE A 72 2.44 -16.93 14.06
CA ILE A 72 3.85 -17.06 14.40
C ILE A 72 4.12 -16.56 15.82
N ARG A 73 3.55 -15.43 16.18
CA ARG A 73 3.66 -14.79 17.48
C ARG A 73 2.41 -13.99 17.80
N PRO A 74 1.53 -14.47 18.69
CA PRO A 74 0.40 -13.69 19.17
C PRO A 74 0.85 -12.36 19.77
N GLY A 75 0.21 -11.26 19.36
CA GLY A 75 0.54 -9.91 19.80
C GLY A 75 1.73 -9.25 19.10
N ALA A 76 2.34 -9.89 18.10
CA ALA A 76 3.37 -9.23 17.30
C ALA A 76 2.79 -7.98 16.59
N PRO A 77 3.52 -6.84 16.60
CA PRO A 77 3.01 -5.61 16.00
C PRO A 77 2.89 -5.74 14.48
N ILE A 78 1.77 -5.27 13.95
CA ILE A 78 1.43 -5.37 12.53
C ILE A 78 0.78 -4.09 12.04
N VAL A 79 1.02 -3.74 10.80
CA VAL A 79 0.40 -2.61 10.10
C VAL A 79 -0.23 -3.13 8.81
N TYR A 80 -1.49 -2.81 8.58
CA TYR A 80 -2.11 -3.06 7.28
C TYR A 80 -1.60 -2.04 6.27
N GLY A 81 -1.01 -2.51 5.20
CA GLY A 81 -0.53 -1.68 4.11
C GLY A 81 -1.42 -1.75 2.88
N ASN A 82 -1.40 -0.69 2.10
CA ASN A 82 -2.02 -0.63 0.79
C ASN A 82 -1.12 0.14 -0.17
N PHE A 83 -0.94 -0.41 -1.38
CA PHE A 83 -0.38 0.30 -2.51
C PHE A 83 -1.15 -0.12 -3.76
N VAL A 84 -2.15 0.66 -4.10
CA VAL A 84 -3.05 0.39 -5.23
C VAL A 84 -3.01 1.54 -6.20
N THR A 85 -2.88 1.22 -7.47
CA THR A 85 -3.01 2.16 -8.58
C THR A 85 -3.91 1.55 -9.66
N ALA A 86 -4.30 2.33 -10.65
CA ALA A 86 -5.04 1.86 -11.80
C ALA A 86 -4.10 1.59 -12.99
N MET A 87 -4.60 0.88 -13.98
CA MET A 87 -3.93 0.67 -15.25
C MET A 87 -4.51 1.61 -16.31
N SER A 88 -3.65 2.25 -17.07
CA SER A 88 -4.07 2.95 -18.29
C SER A 88 -4.55 1.93 -19.33
N MET A 89 -5.82 1.97 -19.67
CA MET A 89 -6.38 1.08 -20.70
C MET A 89 -5.80 1.33 -22.08
N LYS A 90 -5.16 2.48 -22.29
CA LYS A 90 -4.54 2.84 -23.58
C LYS A 90 -3.12 2.30 -23.71
N SER A 91 -2.34 2.30 -22.64
CA SER A 91 -0.92 1.94 -22.68
C SER A 91 -0.58 0.65 -21.94
N GLY A 92 -1.47 0.14 -21.08
CA GLY A 92 -1.20 -0.97 -20.18
C GLY A 92 -0.29 -0.62 -18.99
N ALA A 93 0.17 0.63 -18.88
CA ALA A 93 1.06 1.06 -17.81
C ALA A 93 0.29 1.45 -16.55
N PRO A 94 0.88 1.29 -15.36
CA PRO A 94 0.31 1.83 -14.13
C PRO A 94 0.16 3.36 -14.21
N THR A 95 -0.93 3.88 -13.64
CA THR A 95 -1.17 5.32 -13.55
C THR A 95 -0.93 5.81 -12.13
N PHE A 96 -0.09 6.81 -11.96
CA PHE A 96 0.15 7.44 -10.66
C PHE A 96 -0.37 8.88 -10.69
N GLY A 97 -0.77 9.38 -9.53
CA GLY A 97 -1.33 10.73 -9.43
C GLY A 97 -2.81 10.86 -9.83
N THR A 98 -3.45 9.77 -10.25
CA THR A 98 -4.84 9.78 -10.67
C THR A 98 -5.80 9.61 -9.47
N PRO A 99 -7.07 10.08 -9.58
CA PRO A 99 -8.02 10.03 -8.46
C PRO A 99 -8.38 8.62 -8.02
N GLU A 100 -8.25 7.61 -8.88
CA GLU A 100 -8.55 6.22 -8.55
C GLU A 100 -7.69 5.71 -7.39
N ALA A 101 -6.39 6.03 -7.39
CA ALA A 101 -5.49 5.64 -6.30
C ALA A 101 -5.93 6.26 -4.96
N GLY A 102 -6.31 7.54 -4.96
CA GLY A 102 -6.85 8.23 -3.79
C GLY A 102 -8.15 7.61 -3.30
N HIS A 103 -9.05 7.24 -4.21
CA HIS A 103 -10.31 6.58 -3.87
C HIS A 103 -10.07 5.21 -3.20
N MET A 104 -9.16 4.39 -3.75
CA MET A 104 -8.78 3.11 -3.14
C MET A 104 -8.15 3.29 -1.76
N MET A 105 -7.36 4.33 -1.58
CA MET A 105 -6.76 4.67 -0.30
C MET A 105 -7.82 4.99 0.76
N ASN A 106 -8.83 5.78 0.40
CA ASN A 106 -9.95 6.13 1.29
C ASN A 106 -10.72 4.88 1.73
N ILE A 107 -11.02 3.96 0.80
CA ILE A 107 -11.69 2.70 1.12
C ILE A 107 -10.84 1.85 2.07
N SER A 108 -9.56 1.67 1.75
CA SER A 108 -8.65 0.85 2.56
C SER A 108 -8.42 1.44 3.96
N GLY A 109 -8.32 2.77 4.07
CA GLY A 109 -8.26 3.46 5.36
C GLY A 109 -9.51 3.25 6.21
N ALA A 110 -10.70 3.28 5.59
CA ALA A 110 -11.95 2.97 6.28
C ALA A 110 -11.99 1.52 6.78
N LEU A 111 -11.53 0.57 5.96
CA LEU A 111 -11.44 -0.84 6.33
C LEU A 111 -10.43 -1.07 7.47
N ALA A 112 -9.26 -0.43 7.42
CA ALA A 112 -8.27 -0.50 8.50
C ALA A 112 -8.85 -0.02 9.84
N ARG A 113 -9.55 1.12 9.84
CA ARG A 113 -10.23 1.63 11.05
C ARG A 113 -11.30 0.66 11.57
N ARG A 114 -12.07 0.05 10.68
CA ARG A 114 -13.06 -0.96 11.06
C ARG A 114 -12.42 -2.19 11.71
N LEU A 115 -11.21 -2.57 11.29
CA LEU A 115 -10.44 -3.67 11.87
C LEU A 115 -9.67 -3.26 13.13
N GLY A 116 -9.56 -1.97 13.44
CA GLY A 116 -8.78 -1.47 14.55
C GLY A 116 -7.27 -1.63 14.38
N VAL A 117 -6.77 -1.65 13.14
CA VAL A 117 -5.34 -1.81 12.83
C VAL A 117 -4.74 -0.51 12.28
N PRO A 118 -3.46 -0.22 12.57
CA PRO A 118 -2.75 0.87 11.94
C PRO A 118 -2.70 0.70 10.42
N PHE A 119 -2.78 1.81 9.71
CA PHE A 119 -2.82 1.83 8.25
C PHE A 119 -1.61 2.53 7.64
N ARG A 120 -0.97 1.86 6.69
CA ARG A 120 0.10 2.41 5.86
C ARG A 120 -0.37 2.59 4.43
N SER A 121 -0.09 3.74 3.87
CA SER A 121 -0.23 3.98 2.44
C SER A 121 0.88 4.89 1.95
N GLY A 122 0.73 5.49 0.81
CA GLY A 122 1.66 6.44 0.23
C GLY A 122 0.96 7.70 -0.23
N GLY A 123 1.73 8.71 -0.55
CA GLY A 123 1.25 9.97 -1.11
C GLY A 123 2.42 10.72 -1.75
N GLY A 124 2.14 11.80 -2.46
CA GLY A 124 3.15 12.54 -3.19
C GLY A 124 3.53 11.92 -4.54
N PHE A 125 2.73 10.97 -5.02
CA PHE A 125 2.99 10.38 -6.35
C PHE A 125 2.40 11.22 -7.47
N ASN A 126 3.10 11.23 -8.58
CA ASN A 126 2.59 11.79 -9.82
C ASN A 126 3.11 11.01 -11.04
N GLY A 127 2.45 11.18 -12.17
CA GLY A 127 2.86 10.62 -13.46
C GLY A 127 3.64 11.59 -14.33
N ALA A 128 3.91 12.82 -13.85
CA ALA A 128 4.63 13.83 -14.59
C ALA A 128 6.08 13.40 -14.84
N LYS A 129 6.64 13.89 -15.93
CA LYS A 129 8.02 13.58 -16.34
C LYS A 129 9.05 14.58 -15.83
N MET A 130 8.58 15.71 -15.33
CA MET A 130 9.40 16.78 -14.77
C MET A 130 8.64 17.49 -13.64
N PRO A 131 9.33 18.24 -12.77
CA PRO A 131 8.69 19.04 -11.73
C PRO A 131 7.96 20.26 -12.34
N ASP A 132 6.74 20.05 -12.80
CA ASP A 132 5.88 21.04 -13.42
C ASP A 132 4.55 21.20 -12.68
N ALA A 133 3.60 21.91 -13.26
CA ALA A 133 2.27 22.10 -12.69
C ALA A 133 1.50 20.77 -12.51
N GLN A 134 1.68 19.80 -13.41
CA GLN A 134 1.10 18.48 -13.29
C GLN A 134 1.66 17.76 -12.06
N ALA A 135 2.99 17.77 -11.89
CA ALA A 135 3.65 17.15 -10.74
C ALA A 135 3.13 17.73 -9.42
N GLY A 136 3.04 19.05 -9.31
CA GLY A 136 2.53 19.71 -8.12
C GLY A 136 1.06 19.39 -7.83
N TYR A 137 0.22 19.41 -8.86
CA TYR A 137 -1.20 19.12 -8.73
C TYR A 137 -1.48 17.67 -8.30
N GLU A 138 -0.87 16.70 -8.98
CA GLU A 138 -1.05 15.28 -8.68
C GLU A 138 -0.46 14.90 -7.31
N ALA A 139 0.71 15.45 -6.97
CA ALA A 139 1.31 15.24 -5.65
C ALA A 139 0.42 15.79 -4.53
N ALA A 140 -0.13 17.01 -4.70
CA ALA A 140 -1.05 17.60 -3.73
C ALA A 140 -2.32 16.75 -3.55
N ASN A 141 -2.91 16.24 -4.63
CA ASN A 141 -4.10 15.39 -4.57
C ASN A 141 -3.82 14.06 -3.85
N THR A 142 -2.70 13.42 -4.12
CA THR A 142 -2.36 12.15 -3.49
C THR A 142 -2.01 12.32 -2.01
N ILE A 143 -1.35 13.40 -1.62
CA ILE A 143 -1.14 13.77 -0.20
C ILE A 143 -2.47 14.09 0.48
N GLN A 144 -3.36 14.83 -0.16
CA GLN A 144 -4.68 15.13 0.40
C GLN A 144 -5.48 13.85 0.64
N ALA A 145 -5.44 12.90 -0.30
CA ALA A 145 -6.07 11.58 -0.11
C ALA A 145 -5.48 10.82 1.08
N THR A 146 -4.17 10.90 1.28
CA THR A 146 -3.46 10.31 2.43
C THR A 146 -3.98 10.86 3.76
N ILE A 147 -4.11 12.18 3.86
CA ILE A 147 -4.63 12.85 5.06
C ILE A 147 -6.09 12.45 5.31
N ASN A 148 -6.92 12.51 4.29
CA ASN A 148 -8.35 12.17 4.38
C ASN A 148 -8.58 10.71 4.76
N SER A 149 -7.68 9.81 4.35
CA SER A 149 -7.73 8.38 4.67
C SER A 149 -7.25 8.06 6.08
N SER A 150 -6.77 9.05 6.84
CA SER A 150 -6.19 8.88 8.18
C SER A 150 -5.06 7.84 8.20
N VAL A 151 -4.12 7.96 7.26
CA VAL A 151 -2.95 7.10 7.17
C VAL A 151 -2.03 7.35 8.37
N ASN A 152 -1.67 6.29 9.08
CA ASN A 152 -0.79 6.36 10.25
C ASN A 152 0.69 6.39 9.87
N PHE A 153 1.05 5.75 8.76
CA PHE A 153 2.42 5.66 8.27
C PHE A 153 2.44 5.90 6.76
N ASN A 154 2.92 7.06 6.36
CA ASN A 154 2.99 7.45 4.96
C ASN A 154 4.40 7.22 4.40
N LEU A 155 4.49 6.52 3.27
CA LEU A 155 5.72 6.37 2.49
C LEU A 155 5.62 7.19 1.19
N HIS A 156 6.77 7.45 0.58
CA HIS A 156 6.91 8.13 -0.72
C HIS A 156 6.54 9.62 -0.71
N THR A 157 6.43 10.24 0.46
CA THR A 157 6.01 11.65 0.61
C THR A 157 6.99 12.64 -0.01
N ALA A 158 8.25 12.25 -0.17
CA ALA A 158 9.24 13.07 -0.88
C ALA A 158 8.91 13.27 -2.37
N GLY A 159 8.02 12.43 -2.90
CA GLY A 159 7.49 12.55 -4.25
C GLY A 159 8.13 11.61 -5.27
N TRP A 160 7.36 11.31 -6.30
CA TRP A 160 7.75 10.50 -7.44
C TRP A 160 7.46 11.21 -8.74
N LEU A 161 8.36 11.06 -9.70
CA LEU A 161 8.15 11.37 -11.10
C LEU A 161 8.17 10.08 -11.93
N GLU A 162 7.63 10.13 -13.11
CA GLU A 162 7.64 9.02 -14.09
C GLU A 162 7.17 7.67 -13.53
N GLY A 163 6.11 7.68 -12.73
CA GLY A 163 5.58 6.44 -12.17
C GLY A 163 6.51 5.77 -11.17
N GLY A 164 7.33 6.52 -10.45
CA GLY A 164 8.25 6.02 -9.44
C GLY A 164 9.66 5.72 -9.95
N LEU A 165 9.99 6.09 -11.19
CA LEU A 165 11.33 5.89 -11.74
C LEU A 165 12.31 6.97 -11.28
N CYS A 166 11.82 8.15 -10.94
CA CYS A 166 12.62 9.26 -10.46
C CYS A 166 12.02 9.83 -9.16
N MET A 167 12.89 10.41 -8.34
CA MET A 167 12.50 11.18 -7.17
C MET A 167 12.10 12.59 -7.60
N SER A 168 11.06 13.15 -7.00
CA SER A 168 10.60 14.51 -7.25
C SER A 168 11.33 15.53 -6.40
#